data_e28ead97184811d2cb2e42633de32bbc
#
_entry.id   e28ead97184811d2cb2e42633de32bbc
#
_cell.length_a   1.000
_cell.length_b   1.000
_cell.length_c   1.000
_cell.angle_alpha   90.00
_cell.angle_beta   90.00
_cell.angle_gamma   90.00
#
_symmetry.space_group_name_H-M   'P 1'
#
loop_
_entity.id
_entity.type
_entity.pdbx_description
1 polymer ?
#
loop_
_entity_poly.entity_id
_entity_poly.type
_entity_poly.pdbx_seq_one_letter_code
_entity_poly.pdbx_strand_id
1 'polypeptide(L)'
;SYRGFVFGCLDPNVGELTDNLGAARPFIDLLADQSPDGLEVVPGQQTYIIRGNWKLQAENGVDGYHVSTVHRVFAQAMGLREQLGDSSGKRPTEAGRIKGTVENGCYDLGGGHNMIWAGRANPAVAPLFEAEARLVAEFDQAKADWMLRRGRNLYLFPNVQLMDQSSTQIRVFRPLSPDR
;
A
#
# COMPACT_ATOMS: atom_id res chain seq x y z
N SER A 1 -3.72 -19.60 -5.39
CA SER A 1 -4.01 -18.45 -4.52
C SER A 1 -2.95 -18.33 -3.43
N TYR A 2 -2.78 -17.13 -2.91
CA TYR A 2 -1.90 -16.85 -1.78
C TYR A 2 -2.61 -15.91 -0.81
N ARG A 3 -2.72 -16.27 0.46
CA ARG A 3 -3.39 -15.48 1.54
C ARG A 3 -4.78 -14.96 1.16
N GLY A 4 -5.56 -15.71 0.41
CA GLY A 4 -6.88 -15.34 -0.08
C GLY A 4 -6.88 -14.55 -1.40
N PHE A 5 -5.75 -14.01 -1.84
CA PHE A 5 -5.62 -13.38 -3.15
C PHE A 5 -5.54 -14.46 -4.24
N VAL A 6 -6.36 -14.31 -5.27
CA VAL A 6 -6.40 -15.23 -6.41
C VAL A 6 -5.69 -14.61 -7.59
N PHE A 7 -4.74 -15.35 -8.15
CA PHE A 7 -3.97 -14.96 -9.33
C PHE A 7 -4.29 -15.91 -10.46
N GLY A 8 -4.37 -15.38 -11.67
CA GLY A 8 -4.58 -16.15 -12.90
C GLY A 8 -3.41 -15.99 -13.85
N CYS A 9 -3.04 -17.05 -14.54
CA CYS A 9 -2.09 -17.04 -15.64
C CYS A 9 -2.63 -17.88 -16.79
N LEU A 10 -2.42 -17.40 -18.01
CA LEU A 10 -2.86 -18.12 -19.23
C LEU A 10 -1.77 -19.05 -19.78
N ASP A 11 -0.54 -18.97 -19.24
CA ASP A 11 0.53 -19.89 -19.60
C ASP A 11 0.38 -21.21 -18.82
N PRO A 12 0.14 -22.33 -19.49
CA PRO A 12 -0.01 -23.62 -18.80
C PRO A 12 1.31 -24.14 -18.21
N ASN A 13 2.45 -23.56 -18.59
CA ASN A 13 3.77 -23.95 -18.10
C ASN A 13 4.31 -22.97 -17.04
N VAL A 14 3.48 -22.06 -16.54
CA VAL A 14 3.89 -21.13 -15.47
C VAL A 14 4.32 -21.94 -14.23
N GLY A 15 5.40 -21.52 -13.59
CA GLY A 15 5.87 -22.08 -12.32
C GLY A 15 4.93 -21.81 -11.16
N GLU A 16 5.32 -22.24 -9.98
CA GLU A 16 4.52 -22.06 -8.77
C GLU A 16 4.34 -20.57 -8.43
N LEU A 17 3.13 -20.22 -8.00
CA LEU A 17 2.80 -18.85 -7.61
C LEU A 17 3.74 -18.30 -6.50
N THR A 18 4.10 -19.16 -5.56
CA THR A 18 5.00 -18.80 -4.46
C THR A 18 6.39 -18.43 -4.93
N ASP A 19 6.88 -19.05 -6.00
CA ASP A 19 8.17 -18.74 -6.60
C ASP A 19 8.09 -17.42 -7.37
N ASN A 20 6.98 -17.21 -8.08
CA ASN A 20 6.72 -15.93 -8.78
C ASN A 20 6.65 -14.77 -7.79
N LEU A 21 5.91 -14.90 -6.70
CA LEU A 21 5.79 -13.85 -5.68
C LEU A 21 7.10 -13.60 -4.91
N GLY A 22 7.96 -14.61 -4.78
CA GLY A 22 9.30 -14.49 -4.22
C GLY A 22 9.35 -13.64 -2.95
N ALA A 23 10.18 -12.59 -2.97
CA ALA A 23 10.36 -11.66 -1.85
C ALA A 23 9.16 -10.73 -1.58
N ALA A 24 8.12 -10.73 -2.41
CA ALA A 24 6.90 -9.97 -2.17
C ALA A 24 6.00 -10.63 -1.11
N ARG A 25 6.12 -11.95 -0.89
CA ARG A 25 5.27 -12.70 0.04
C ARG A 25 5.20 -12.12 1.44
N PRO A 26 6.31 -11.81 2.13
CA PRO A 26 6.25 -11.25 3.47
C PRO A 26 5.42 -9.95 3.57
N PHE A 27 5.40 -9.15 2.51
CA PHE A 27 4.64 -7.90 2.49
C PHE A 27 3.15 -8.11 2.23
N ILE A 28 2.77 -9.18 1.54
CA ILE A 28 1.38 -9.64 1.47
C ILE A 28 0.95 -10.17 2.84
N ASP A 29 1.81 -10.93 3.52
CA ASP A 29 1.55 -11.43 4.86
C ASP A 29 1.35 -10.31 5.88
N LEU A 30 2.15 -9.22 5.81
CA LEU A 30 1.94 -8.04 6.66
C LEU A 30 0.54 -7.43 6.51
N LEU A 31 -0.09 -7.54 5.36
CA LEU A 31 -1.45 -7.07 5.15
C LEU A 31 -2.47 -8.08 5.69
N ALA A 32 -2.29 -9.36 5.36
CA ALA A 32 -3.22 -10.43 5.71
C ALA A 32 -3.26 -10.73 7.22
N ASP A 33 -2.12 -10.58 7.90
CA ASP A 33 -1.96 -10.89 9.33
C ASP A 33 -2.42 -9.75 10.27
N GLN A 34 -2.94 -8.65 9.73
CA GLN A 34 -3.48 -7.56 10.56
C GLN A 34 -4.70 -7.98 11.39
N SER A 35 -5.46 -8.95 10.91
CA SER A 35 -6.62 -9.50 11.61
C SER A 35 -6.54 -11.03 11.70
N PRO A 36 -6.86 -11.64 12.85
CA PRO A 36 -6.93 -13.09 12.99
C PRO A 36 -8.04 -13.72 12.14
N ASP A 37 -9.10 -12.96 11.87
CA ASP A 37 -10.24 -13.39 11.05
C ASP A 37 -10.02 -13.16 9.55
N GLY A 38 -8.84 -12.65 9.16
CA GLY A 38 -8.51 -12.30 7.79
C GLY A 38 -9.04 -10.91 7.39
N LEU A 39 -9.08 -10.66 6.09
CA LEU A 39 -9.50 -9.40 5.50
C LEU A 39 -10.85 -9.57 4.81
N GLU A 40 -11.73 -8.60 4.99
CA GLU A 40 -12.98 -8.49 4.25
C GLU A 40 -12.83 -7.39 3.18
N VAL A 41 -13.26 -7.72 1.96
CA VAL A 41 -13.33 -6.73 0.88
C VAL A 41 -14.63 -5.95 1.03
N VAL A 42 -14.52 -4.67 1.36
CA VAL A 42 -15.68 -3.78 1.44
C VAL A 42 -16.34 -3.67 0.06
N PRO A 43 -17.65 -3.85 -0.06
CA PRO A 43 -18.37 -3.73 -1.32
C PRO A 43 -18.18 -2.34 -1.94
N GLY A 44 -17.91 -2.32 -3.23
CA GLY A 44 -17.71 -1.10 -4.00
C GLY A 44 -16.46 -1.17 -4.86
N GLN A 45 -16.58 -0.63 -6.06
CA GLN A 45 -15.49 -0.55 -7.01
C GLN A 45 -15.55 0.78 -7.74
N GLN A 46 -14.40 1.40 -7.93
CA GLN A 46 -14.25 2.56 -8.80
C GLN A 46 -13.37 2.18 -9.98
N THR A 47 -13.83 2.50 -11.17
CA THR A 47 -13.09 2.23 -12.42
C THR A 47 -12.84 3.53 -13.16
N TYR A 48 -11.60 3.73 -13.58
CA TYR A 48 -11.18 4.90 -14.33
C TYR A 48 -10.50 4.45 -15.63
N ILE A 49 -10.75 5.18 -16.71
CA ILE A 49 -10.01 5.01 -17.97
C ILE A 49 -9.00 6.15 -18.06
N ILE A 50 -7.72 5.79 -18.14
CA ILE A 50 -6.61 6.73 -18.23
C ILE A 50 -6.04 6.66 -19.64
N ARG A 51 -5.89 7.83 -20.30
CA ARG A 51 -5.21 7.94 -21.60
C ARG A 51 -3.71 8.13 -21.35
N GLY A 52 -2.99 7.05 -21.36
CA GLY A 52 -1.56 7.03 -21.08
C GLY A 52 -1.04 5.61 -20.93
N ASN A 53 0.26 5.46 -20.98
CA ASN A 53 0.87 4.14 -20.77
C ASN A 53 0.56 3.62 -19.35
N TRP A 54 -0.03 2.46 -19.26
CA TRP A 54 -0.44 1.85 -17.97
C TRP A 54 0.71 1.68 -16.99
N LYS A 55 1.95 1.53 -17.50
CA LYS A 55 3.15 1.38 -16.65
C LYS A 55 3.42 2.64 -15.83
N LEU A 56 3.06 3.82 -16.34
CA LEU A 56 3.20 5.07 -15.59
C LEU A 56 2.30 5.08 -14.36
N GLN A 57 1.11 4.48 -14.45
CA GLN A 57 0.22 4.35 -13.29
C GLN A 57 0.76 3.30 -12.29
N ALA A 58 1.35 2.22 -12.78
CA ALA A 58 1.99 1.22 -11.93
C ALA A 58 3.22 1.81 -11.22
N GLU A 59 4.08 2.52 -11.96
CA GLU A 59 5.26 3.21 -11.43
C GLU A 59 4.89 4.29 -10.41
N ASN A 60 3.88 5.11 -10.70
CA ASN A 60 3.41 6.15 -9.78
C ASN A 60 3.12 5.62 -8.37
N GLY A 61 2.64 4.39 -8.25
CA GLY A 61 2.33 3.79 -6.97
C GLY A 61 3.54 3.41 -6.12
N VAL A 62 4.73 3.32 -6.70
CA VAL A 62 5.98 2.95 -6.03
C VAL A 62 7.08 4.00 -6.19
N ASP A 63 6.76 5.15 -6.76
CA ASP A 63 7.61 6.33 -6.84
C ASP A 63 7.33 7.29 -5.69
N GLY A 64 8.37 7.66 -4.94
CA GLY A 64 8.30 8.65 -3.87
C GLY A 64 8.67 10.08 -4.28
N TYR A 65 9.33 10.27 -5.43
CA TYR A 65 9.82 11.59 -5.84
C TYR A 65 8.70 12.57 -6.21
N HIS A 66 7.64 12.09 -6.85
CA HIS A 66 6.53 12.94 -7.26
C HIS A 66 5.72 13.52 -6.09
N VAL A 67 5.79 12.91 -4.91
CA VAL A 67 4.97 13.27 -3.74
C VAL A 67 5.16 14.76 -3.37
N SER A 68 6.41 15.23 -3.31
CA SER A 68 6.71 16.61 -2.94
C SER A 68 6.29 17.65 -3.99
N THR A 69 6.11 17.25 -5.23
CA THR A 69 5.74 18.11 -6.35
C THR A 69 4.27 17.99 -6.73
N VAL A 70 3.85 16.80 -7.12
CA VAL A 70 2.48 16.52 -7.60
C VAL A 70 1.46 16.58 -6.46
N HIS A 71 1.79 16.03 -5.29
CA HIS A 71 0.90 16.04 -4.12
C HIS A 71 1.08 17.24 -3.18
N ARG A 72 1.86 18.25 -3.57
CA ARG A 72 2.12 19.42 -2.73
C ARG A 72 0.84 20.15 -2.30
N VAL A 73 -0.07 20.37 -3.23
CA VAL A 73 -1.34 21.07 -2.93
C VAL A 73 -2.20 20.25 -1.98
N PHE A 74 -2.26 18.93 -2.18
CA PHE A 74 -2.97 18.03 -1.27
C PHE A 74 -2.37 18.09 0.14
N ALA A 75 -1.05 18.03 0.28
CA ALA A 75 -0.37 18.12 1.56
C ALA A 75 -0.63 19.47 2.26
N GLN A 76 -0.64 20.57 1.51
CA GLN A 76 -0.99 21.90 2.03
C GLN A 76 -2.45 21.98 2.51
N ALA A 77 -3.39 21.43 1.73
CA ALA A 77 -4.80 21.40 2.08
C ALA A 77 -5.04 20.59 3.37
N MET A 78 -4.35 19.45 3.52
CA MET A 78 -4.44 18.64 4.74
C MET A 78 -3.87 19.38 5.96
N GLY A 79 -2.74 20.07 5.79
CA GLY A 79 -2.17 20.90 6.86
C GLY A 79 -3.07 22.06 7.27
N LEU A 80 -3.76 22.69 6.32
CA LEU A 80 -4.73 23.75 6.60
C LEU A 80 -5.95 23.22 7.36
N ARG A 81 -6.49 22.07 6.96
CA ARG A 81 -7.61 21.43 7.67
C ARG A 81 -7.27 21.11 9.12
N GLU A 82 -6.06 20.63 9.37
CA GLU A 82 -5.57 20.36 10.73
C GLU A 82 -5.51 21.66 11.57
N GLN A 83 -5.02 22.77 10.98
CA GLN A 83 -4.97 24.07 11.63
C GLN A 83 -6.35 24.64 11.94
N LEU A 84 -7.34 24.37 11.10
CA LEU A 84 -8.72 24.82 11.27
C LEU A 84 -9.53 23.94 12.24
N GLY A 85 -8.91 22.89 12.80
CA GLY A 85 -9.59 21.95 13.71
C GLY A 85 -10.68 21.12 13.05
N ASP A 86 -10.66 21.00 11.71
CA ASP A 86 -11.62 20.19 10.98
C ASP A 86 -11.36 18.70 11.22
N SER A 87 -12.06 18.16 12.23
CA SER A 87 -12.04 16.74 12.58
C SER A 87 -13.07 15.89 11.80
N SER A 88 -13.78 16.48 10.83
CA SER A 88 -14.85 15.80 10.08
C SER A 88 -14.34 14.67 9.20
N GLY A 89 -13.07 14.69 8.82
CA GLY A 89 -12.38 13.55 8.24
C GLY A 89 -11.47 12.89 9.28
N LYS A 90 -11.96 11.90 9.98
CA LYS A 90 -11.34 11.26 11.15
C LYS A 90 -9.96 10.60 10.92
N ARG A 91 -9.29 10.81 9.81
CA ARG A 91 -7.92 10.36 9.60
C ARG A 91 -7.09 11.53 9.12
N PRO A 92 -6.11 11.99 9.93
CA PRO A 92 -5.03 12.78 9.37
C PRO A 92 -4.39 11.92 8.27
N THR A 93 -4.55 12.33 7.03
CA THR A 93 -3.87 11.63 5.95
C THR A 93 -2.37 11.88 6.15
N GLU A 94 -1.60 10.82 6.14
CA GLU A 94 -0.15 10.88 6.34
C GLU A 94 0.56 11.80 5.33
N ALA A 95 -0.05 12.02 4.17
CA ALA A 95 0.45 12.91 3.13
C ALA A 95 0.65 14.37 3.58
N GLY A 96 -0.12 14.87 4.56
CA GLY A 96 0.06 16.22 5.12
C GLY A 96 1.20 16.33 6.12
N ARG A 97 1.76 15.21 6.58
CA ARG A 97 2.74 15.15 7.67
C ARG A 97 4.17 14.82 7.24
N ILE A 98 4.49 14.85 5.96
CA ILE A 98 5.88 14.73 5.50
C ILE A 98 6.64 16.02 5.85
N LYS A 99 6.61 16.39 7.14
CA LYS A 99 7.50 17.36 7.75
C LYS A 99 8.49 16.61 8.62
N GLY A 100 9.68 16.46 8.13
CA GLY A 100 10.79 15.87 8.88
C GLY A 100 11.32 14.58 8.25
N THR A 101 12.37 14.08 8.83
CA THR A 101 13.04 12.84 8.44
C THR A 101 12.25 11.62 8.88
N VAL A 102 11.11 11.37 8.25
CA VAL A 102 10.42 10.09 8.41
C VAL A 102 11.22 9.06 7.63
N GLU A 103 11.59 7.97 8.28
CA GLU A 103 12.20 6.85 7.57
C GLU A 103 11.33 6.43 6.39
N ASN A 104 11.95 6.24 5.26
CA ASN A 104 11.29 5.76 4.06
C ASN A 104 12.26 4.97 3.20
N GLY A 105 11.75 4.21 2.28
CA GLY A 105 12.58 3.46 1.37
C GLY A 105 11.77 2.74 0.31
N CYS A 106 12.50 2.11 -0.60
CA CYS A 106 11.93 1.24 -1.61
C CYS A 106 12.74 -0.06 -1.69
N TYR A 107 12.07 -1.12 -2.10
CA TYR A 107 12.69 -2.42 -2.35
C TYR A 107 12.36 -2.88 -3.75
N ASP A 108 13.37 -3.32 -4.48
CA ASP A 108 13.21 -4.23 -5.61
C ASP A 108 13.09 -5.65 -5.03
N LEU A 109 11.95 -6.27 -5.27
CA LEU A 109 11.63 -7.61 -4.74
C LEU A 109 11.89 -8.72 -5.76
N GLY A 110 12.42 -8.37 -6.93
CA GLY A 110 12.62 -9.27 -8.05
C GLY A 110 11.33 -9.55 -8.83
N GLY A 111 11.45 -10.20 -9.98
CA GLY A 111 10.28 -10.54 -10.82
C GLY A 111 9.44 -9.35 -11.32
N GLY A 112 9.94 -8.13 -11.18
CA GLY A 112 9.19 -6.90 -11.45
C GLY A 112 8.34 -6.41 -10.28
N HIS A 113 8.37 -7.10 -9.15
CA HIS A 113 7.68 -6.68 -7.93
C HIS A 113 8.49 -5.61 -7.21
N ASN A 114 7.81 -4.61 -6.68
CA ASN A 114 8.44 -3.48 -6.01
C ASN A 114 7.61 -3.03 -4.81
N MET A 115 8.25 -2.43 -3.84
CA MET A 115 7.56 -1.82 -2.72
C MET A 115 8.18 -0.49 -2.34
N ILE A 116 7.34 0.50 -2.07
CA ILE A 116 7.72 1.72 -1.35
C ILE A 116 7.07 1.73 0.02
N TRP A 117 7.78 2.26 1.01
CA TRP A 117 7.26 2.42 2.36
C TRP A 117 7.70 3.74 2.98
N ALA A 118 6.91 4.20 3.94
CA ALA A 118 7.26 5.35 4.77
C ALA A 118 6.77 5.11 6.20
N GLY A 119 7.52 5.60 7.17
CA GLY A 119 7.11 5.60 8.57
C GLY A 119 5.86 6.45 8.77
N ARG A 120 4.98 6.05 9.67
CA ARG A 120 3.80 6.81 10.06
C ARG A 120 4.20 7.87 11.08
N ALA A 121 3.87 9.12 10.83
CA ALA A 121 4.21 10.23 11.73
C ALA A 121 3.52 10.09 13.11
N ASN A 122 2.32 9.54 13.13
CA ASN A 122 1.59 9.25 14.36
C ASN A 122 0.88 7.89 14.24
N PRO A 123 1.57 6.78 14.54
CA PRO A 123 0.99 5.45 14.43
C PRO A 123 -0.25 5.25 15.31
N ALA A 124 -0.29 5.90 16.47
CA ALA A 124 -1.36 5.74 17.46
C ALA A 124 -2.75 6.18 16.97
N VAL A 125 -2.83 6.94 15.88
CA VAL A 125 -4.14 7.32 15.30
C VAL A 125 -4.70 6.26 14.34
N ALA A 126 -3.90 5.26 13.99
CA ALA A 126 -4.35 4.15 13.15
C ALA A 126 -5.20 3.18 13.99
N PRO A 127 -6.41 2.78 13.56
CA PRO A 127 -7.25 1.85 14.32
C PRO A 127 -6.54 0.53 14.66
N LEU A 128 -5.66 0.06 13.78
CA LEU A 128 -4.87 -1.15 14.01
C LEU A 128 -3.94 -1.03 15.23
N PHE A 129 -3.60 0.19 15.67
CA PHE A 129 -2.71 0.40 16.81
C PHE A 129 -3.29 -0.16 18.13
N GLU A 130 -4.59 -0.24 18.25
CA GLU A 130 -5.26 -0.87 19.41
C GLU A 130 -4.93 -2.38 19.51
N ALA A 131 -4.52 -3.01 18.41
CA ALA A 131 -4.11 -4.41 18.38
C ALA A 131 -2.60 -4.63 18.64
N GLU A 132 -1.82 -3.61 19.01
CA GLU A 132 -0.35 -3.71 19.16
C GLU A 132 0.05 -4.87 20.08
N ALA A 133 -0.53 -4.95 21.27
CA ALA A 133 -0.19 -6.01 22.23
C ALA A 133 -0.45 -7.42 21.66
N ARG A 134 -1.54 -7.60 20.93
CA ARG A 134 -1.86 -8.86 20.26
C ARG A 134 -0.84 -9.17 19.16
N LEU A 135 -0.55 -8.21 18.30
CA LEU A 135 0.39 -8.41 17.17
C LEU A 135 1.81 -8.74 17.65
N VAL A 136 2.26 -8.09 18.72
CA VAL A 136 3.57 -8.38 19.31
C VAL A 136 3.59 -9.78 19.92
N ALA A 137 2.52 -10.20 20.59
CA ALA A 137 2.44 -11.52 21.22
C ALA A 137 2.32 -12.65 20.17
N GLU A 138 1.60 -12.40 19.08
CA GLU A 138 1.35 -13.41 18.04
C GLU A 138 2.54 -13.59 17.10
N PHE A 139 3.23 -12.50 16.78
CA PHE A 139 4.34 -12.52 15.82
C PHE A 139 5.68 -12.19 16.48
N ASP A 140 6.02 -10.93 16.54
CA ASP A 140 7.14 -10.30 17.25
C ASP A 140 7.05 -8.77 17.12
N GLN A 141 7.95 -8.05 17.82
CA GLN A 141 7.98 -6.58 17.78
C GLN A 141 8.30 -6.05 16.38
N ALA A 142 9.22 -6.68 15.65
CA ALA A 142 9.65 -6.20 14.33
C ALA A 142 8.50 -6.28 13.31
N LYS A 143 7.78 -7.40 13.29
CA LYS A 143 6.63 -7.58 12.39
C LYS A 143 5.46 -6.68 12.79
N ALA A 144 5.19 -6.53 14.09
CA ALA A 144 4.19 -5.59 14.59
C ALA A 144 4.52 -4.15 14.19
N ASP A 145 5.77 -3.72 14.31
CA ASP A 145 6.23 -2.40 13.88
C ASP A 145 6.06 -2.17 12.37
N TRP A 146 6.30 -3.19 11.56
CA TRP A 146 6.01 -3.10 10.13
C TRP A 146 4.53 -2.90 9.82
N MET A 147 3.63 -3.52 10.56
CA MET A 147 2.19 -3.36 10.39
C MET A 147 1.69 -2.01 10.89
N LEU A 148 2.15 -1.59 12.07
CA LEU A 148 1.61 -0.46 12.80
C LEU A 148 2.25 0.88 12.43
N ARG A 149 3.58 0.87 12.23
CA ARG A 149 4.38 2.10 12.14
C ARG A 149 4.82 2.47 10.73
N ARG A 150 4.54 1.63 9.73
CA ARG A 150 4.93 1.86 8.34
C ARG A 150 3.76 1.74 7.39
N GLY A 151 3.52 2.77 6.59
CA GLY A 151 2.63 2.71 5.44
C GLY A 151 3.37 2.12 4.24
N ARG A 152 2.69 1.33 3.41
CA ARG A 152 3.30 0.60 2.30
C ARG A 152 2.45 0.65 1.04
N ASN A 153 3.12 0.68 -0.11
CA ASN A 153 2.52 0.36 -1.40
C ASN A 153 3.33 -0.78 -2.01
N LEU A 154 2.72 -1.93 -2.15
CA LEU A 154 3.30 -3.11 -2.78
C LEU A 154 2.77 -3.25 -4.20
N TYR A 155 3.68 -3.24 -5.17
CA TYR A 155 3.35 -3.53 -6.57
C TYR A 155 3.71 -4.96 -6.91
N LEU A 156 2.73 -5.71 -7.33
CA LEU A 156 2.87 -7.07 -7.84
C LEU A 156 2.73 -7.03 -9.36
N PHE A 157 3.86 -7.21 -10.04
CA PHE A 157 3.88 -7.23 -11.50
C PHE A 157 3.03 -8.41 -12.04
N PRO A 158 2.26 -8.24 -13.12
CA PRO A 158 2.27 -7.04 -13.97
C PRO A 158 1.24 -5.97 -13.59
N ASN A 159 0.25 -6.23 -12.77
CA ASN A 159 -0.94 -5.39 -12.80
C ASN A 159 -1.70 -5.22 -11.47
N VAL A 160 -1.12 -5.62 -10.36
CA VAL A 160 -1.77 -5.48 -9.05
C VAL A 160 -0.96 -4.57 -8.14
N GLN A 161 -1.65 -3.70 -7.41
CA GLN A 161 -1.06 -2.92 -6.35
C GLN A 161 -1.88 -3.05 -5.08
N LEU A 162 -1.22 -3.45 -4.00
CA LEU A 162 -1.76 -3.47 -2.66
C LEU A 162 -1.25 -2.24 -1.91
N MET A 163 -2.15 -1.35 -1.56
CA MET A 163 -1.81 -0.13 -0.82
C MET A 163 -2.26 -0.27 0.63
N ASP A 164 -1.38 0.05 1.55
CA ASP A 164 -1.64 0.08 2.98
C ASP A 164 -0.98 1.33 3.59
N GLN A 165 -1.46 2.49 3.16
CA GLN A 165 -1.03 3.79 3.66
C GLN A 165 -2.18 4.49 4.39
N SER A 166 -2.79 5.49 3.75
CA SER A 166 -3.93 6.22 4.30
C SER A 166 -5.24 5.42 4.24
N SER A 167 -5.31 4.42 3.38
CA SER A 167 -6.39 3.45 3.27
C SER A 167 -5.86 2.16 2.68
N THR A 168 -6.49 1.04 3.02
CA THR A 168 -6.18 -0.25 2.41
C THR A 168 -6.95 -0.38 1.11
N GLN A 169 -6.24 -0.58 0.01
CA GLN A 169 -6.81 -0.65 -1.34
C GLN A 169 -6.16 -1.76 -2.15
N ILE A 170 -6.96 -2.40 -2.98
CA ILE A 170 -6.51 -3.28 -4.05
C ILE A 170 -6.74 -2.54 -5.36
N ARG A 171 -5.68 -2.30 -6.12
CA ARG A 171 -5.76 -1.70 -7.45
C ARG A 171 -5.36 -2.73 -8.49
N VAL A 172 -6.13 -2.81 -9.58
CA VAL A 172 -5.84 -3.70 -10.70
C VAL A 172 -5.77 -2.85 -11.97
N PHE A 173 -4.63 -2.90 -12.63
CA PHE A 173 -4.42 -2.22 -13.92
C PHE A 173 -4.81 -3.16 -15.05
N ARG A 174 -5.57 -2.66 -16.01
CA ARG A 174 -6.01 -3.41 -17.19
C ARG A 174 -5.60 -2.63 -18.44
N PRO A 175 -4.45 -2.95 -19.05
CA PRO A 175 -4.06 -2.32 -20.29
C PRO A 175 -5.10 -2.61 -21.38
N LEU A 176 -5.58 -1.58 -22.04
CA LEU A 176 -6.49 -1.69 -23.19
C LEU A 176 -5.72 -1.55 -24.51
N SER A 177 -4.63 -0.76 -24.48
CA SER A 177 -3.69 -0.55 -25.56
C SER A 177 -2.38 -0.01 -24.96
N PRO A 178 -1.29 0.16 -25.73
CA PRO A 178 -0.03 0.69 -25.20
C PRO A 178 -0.15 2.07 -24.54
N ASP A 179 -1.12 2.86 -24.95
CA ASP A 179 -1.37 4.24 -24.52
C ASP A 179 -2.72 4.42 -23.78
N ARG A 180 -3.33 3.32 -23.31
CA ARG A 180 -4.63 3.37 -22.66
C ARG A 180 -4.89 2.18 -21.72
#